data_b3b6fa1a0e5cb3750bb42515d459fe42
#
_entry.id   b3b6fa1a0e5cb3750bb42515d459fe42
#
_cell.length_a   1.000
_cell.length_b   1.000
_cell.length_c   1.000
_cell.angle_alpha   90.00
_cell.angle_beta   90.00
_cell.angle_gamma   90.00
#
_symmetry.space_group_name_H-M   'P 1'
#
loop_
_entity.id
_entity.type
_entity.pdbx_description
1 polymer ?
#
loop_
_entity_poly.entity_id
_entity_poly.type
_entity_poly.pdbx_seq_one_letter_code
_entity_poly.pdbx_strand_id
1 'polypeptide(L)'
;MELNFTGQLTRVVVVEEVSQVGQARREALALAEHAGLDEMDAGRVALVATELATNVIKHGRGGRMYLSTVCGRGGLGVELCTLDAGPGLSLAQCLPDGYSTGGTQGLGLGAIRRHASVLDAWSDAKGAVIVARIYASRAPVDIDVPYGALRIPMRHELACGDGWHLRAHGGRIAVSLIDGLGHGLPAADAAQAG
;
A
#
# COMPACT_ATOMS: atom_id res chain seq x y z
N MET A 1 1.44 -7.12 24.05
CA MET A 1 2.39 -7.06 22.92
C MET A 1 2.72 -5.60 22.65
N GLU A 2 3.97 -5.30 22.42
CA GLU A 2 4.43 -3.96 22.08
C GLU A 2 4.68 -3.90 20.58
N LEU A 3 4.14 -2.86 19.93
CA LEU A 3 4.39 -2.55 18.54
C LEU A 3 5.15 -1.23 18.52
N ASN A 4 6.25 -1.20 17.77
CA ASN A 4 7.10 -0.03 17.60
C ASN A 4 7.49 0.06 16.13
N PHE A 5 7.03 1.09 15.43
CA PHE A 5 7.20 1.20 13.99
C PHE A 5 7.52 2.63 13.57
N THR A 6 8.62 2.79 12.85
CA THR A 6 9.01 4.06 12.23
C THR A 6 8.59 4.05 10.76
N GLY A 7 7.87 5.09 10.35
CA GLY A 7 7.35 5.21 8.99
C GLY A 7 8.45 5.26 7.95
N GLN A 8 8.38 4.37 6.99
CA GLN A 8 9.27 4.33 5.83
C GLN A 8 8.78 5.25 4.72
N LEU A 9 9.64 5.56 3.75
CA LEU A 9 9.22 6.30 2.57
C LEU A 9 8.17 5.52 1.78
N THR A 10 7.12 6.22 1.39
CA THR A 10 6.12 5.71 0.46
C THR A 10 6.67 5.83 -0.96
N ARG A 11 6.76 4.71 -1.67
CA ARG A 11 7.08 4.68 -3.09
C ARG A 11 5.85 5.04 -3.89
N VAL A 12 6.02 5.87 -4.92
CA VAL A 12 4.92 6.29 -5.79
C VAL A 12 5.22 5.84 -7.22
N VAL A 13 4.32 5.06 -7.78
CA VAL A 13 4.36 4.64 -9.19
C VAL A 13 3.19 5.28 -9.91
N VAL A 14 3.47 6.09 -10.93
CA VAL A 14 2.45 6.56 -11.86
C VAL A 14 2.04 5.39 -12.73
N VAL A 15 0.75 5.15 -12.90
CA VAL A 15 0.20 3.98 -13.61
C VAL A 15 -0.74 4.47 -14.71
N GLU A 16 -0.16 4.74 -15.88
CA GLU A 16 -0.88 5.23 -17.08
C GLU A 16 -0.73 4.27 -18.25
N GLU A 17 0.35 3.46 -18.26
CA GLU A 17 0.67 2.54 -19.34
C GLU A 17 0.98 1.13 -18.82
N VAL A 18 0.82 0.12 -19.67
CA VAL A 18 1.04 -1.29 -19.32
C VAL A 18 2.47 -1.58 -18.84
N SER A 19 3.46 -0.84 -19.35
CA SER A 19 4.86 -0.94 -18.91
C SER A 19 5.04 -0.67 -17.40
N GLN A 20 4.21 0.21 -16.82
CA GLN A 20 4.26 0.60 -15.42
C GLN A 20 3.69 -0.46 -14.46
N VAL A 21 2.89 -1.40 -14.98
CA VAL A 21 2.46 -2.59 -14.21
C VAL A 21 3.68 -3.41 -13.76
N GLY A 22 4.65 -3.59 -14.68
CA GLY A 22 5.91 -4.26 -14.35
C GLY A 22 6.74 -3.50 -13.32
N GLN A 23 6.73 -2.16 -13.37
CA GLN A 23 7.39 -1.33 -12.37
C GLN A 23 6.72 -1.49 -11.00
N ALA A 24 5.40 -1.33 -10.92
CA ALA A 24 4.66 -1.49 -9.67
C ALA A 24 4.92 -2.87 -9.02
N ARG A 25 4.95 -3.92 -9.83
CA ARG A 25 5.26 -5.27 -9.37
C ARG A 25 6.68 -5.38 -8.79
N ARG A 26 7.69 -4.80 -9.44
CA ARG A 26 9.08 -4.82 -8.94
C ARG A 26 9.23 -4.05 -7.63
N GLU A 27 8.62 -2.86 -7.54
CA GLU A 27 8.64 -2.06 -6.30
C GLU A 27 7.95 -2.79 -5.15
N ALA A 28 6.84 -3.46 -5.42
CA ALA A 28 6.12 -4.26 -4.44
C ALA A 28 6.94 -5.46 -3.94
N LEU A 29 7.64 -6.17 -4.84
CA LEU A 29 8.55 -7.27 -4.47
C LEU A 29 9.71 -6.80 -3.60
N ALA A 30 10.33 -5.66 -3.92
CA ALA A 30 11.40 -5.11 -3.11
C ALA A 30 10.93 -4.72 -1.69
N LEU A 31 9.68 -4.26 -1.54
CA LEU A 31 9.08 -4.02 -0.22
C LEU A 31 8.76 -5.32 0.52
N ALA A 32 8.32 -6.36 -0.19
CA ALA A 32 8.07 -7.68 0.41
C ALA A 32 9.36 -8.29 0.98
N GLU A 33 10.47 -8.19 0.24
CA GLU A 33 11.79 -8.59 0.70
C GLU A 33 12.22 -7.80 1.94
N HIS A 34 12.08 -6.46 1.90
CA HIS A 34 12.38 -5.60 3.04
C HIS A 34 11.52 -5.92 4.28
N ALA A 35 10.28 -6.29 4.09
CA ALA A 35 9.36 -6.71 5.15
C ALA A 35 9.66 -8.13 5.68
N GLY A 36 10.61 -8.86 5.09
CA GLY A 36 10.97 -10.22 5.47
C GLY A 36 9.90 -11.26 5.12
N LEU A 37 9.06 -10.99 4.12
CA LEU A 37 8.06 -11.96 3.65
C LEU A 37 8.75 -13.11 2.91
N ASP A 38 8.24 -14.33 3.10
CA ASP A 38 8.74 -15.49 2.36
C ASP A 38 8.35 -15.44 0.87
N GLU A 39 8.88 -16.37 0.07
CA GLU A 39 8.65 -16.41 -1.38
C GLU A 39 7.16 -16.52 -1.74
N MET A 40 6.39 -17.28 -0.97
CA MET A 40 4.95 -17.44 -1.19
C MET A 40 4.21 -16.13 -0.93
N ASP A 41 4.50 -15.46 0.18
CA ASP A 41 3.86 -14.19 0.54
C ASP A 41 4.33 -13.03 -0.36
N ALA A 42 5.59 -13.02 -0.79
CA ALA A 42 6.10 -12.11 -1.82
C ALA A 42 5.38 -12.33 -3.17
N GLY A 43 5.08 -13.58 -3.52
CA GLY A 43 4.25 -13.93 -4.68
C GLY A 43 2.84 -13.35 -4.59
N ARG A 44 2.22 -13.38 -3.40
CA ARG A 44 0.91 -12.74 -3.14
C ARG A 44 0.97 -11.23 -3.34
N VAL A 45 2.01 -10.57 -2.80
CA VAL A 45 2.24 -9.13 -2.97
C VAL A 45 2.38 -8.78 -4.44
N ALA A 46 3.19 -9.53 -5.20
CA ALA A 46 3.40 -9.30 -6.62
C ALA A 46 2.12 -9.45 -7.45
N LEU A 47 1.29 -10.45 -7.12
CA LEU A 47 0.02 -10.67 -7.78
C LEU A 47 -0.94 -9.51 -7.51
N VAL A 48 -1.12 -9.12 -6.24
CA VAL A 48 -2.01 -8.03 -5.85
C VAL A 48 -1.56 -6.70 -6.48
N ALA A 49 -0.26 -6.41 -6.51
CA ALA A 49 0.27 -5.22 -7.17
C ALA A 49 -0.03 -5.21 -8.68
N THR A 50 0.11 -6.36 -9.34
CA THR A 50 -0.20 -6.52 -10.77
C THR A 50 -1.67 -6.29 -11.05
N GLU A 51 -2.57 -6.89 -10.27
CA GLU A 51 -4.01 -6.74 -10.43
C GLU A 51 -4.47 -5.31 -10.16
N LEU A 52 -4.00 -4.69 -9.08
CA LEU A 52 -4.31 -3.30 -8.76
C LEU A 52 -3.85 -2.33 -9.86
N ALA A 53 -2.60 -2.44 -10.32
CA ALA A 53 -2.07 -1.59 -11.40
C ALA A 53 -2.84 -1.80 -12.71
N THR A 54 -3.19 -3.05 -13.03
CA THR A 54 -3.99 -3.38 -14.22
C THR A 54 -5.39 -2.77 -14.13
N ASN A 55 -6.01 -2.78 -12.95
CA ASN A 55 -7.33 -2.17 -12.73
C ASN A 55 -7.29 -0.65 -12.92
N VAL A 56 -6.25 0.02 -12.42
CA VAL A 56 -6.04 1.47 -12.64
C VAL A 56 -6.01 1.81 -14.13
N ILE A 57 -5.32 1.01 -14.95
CA ILE A 57 -5.25 1.23 -16.40
C ILE A 57 -6.60 0.94 -17.07
N LYS A 58 -7.19 -0.21 -16.78
CA LYS A 58 -8.40 -0.67 -17.48
C LYS A 58 -9.65 0.11 -17.10
N HIS A 59 -9.76 0.51 -15.85
CA HIS A 59 -10.99 1.08 -15.30
C HIS A 59 -10.80 2.50 -14.77
N GLY A 60 -9.60 2.83 -14.29
CA GLY A 60 -9.26 4.10 -13.66
C GLY A 60 -8.86 5.21 -14.64
N ARG A 61 -8.65 4.93 -15.93
CA ARG A 61 -8.11 5.88 -16.92
C ARG A 61 -6.71 6.39 -16.56
N GLY A 62 -5.91 5.55 -15.89
CA GLY A 62 -4.65 5.91 -15.27
C GLY A 62 -4.80 6.40 -13.85
N GLY A 63 -3.68 6.50 -13.13
CA GLY A 63 -3.67 6.91 -11.73
C GLY A 63 -2.32 6.73 -11.08
N ARG A 64 -2.31 6.48 -9.77
CA ARG A 64 -1.09 6.29 -8.99
C ARG A 64 -1.24 5.09 -8.06
N MET A 65 -0.12 4.41 -7.86
CA MET A 65 0.00 3.40 -6.80
C MET A 65 1.02 3.89 -5.78
N TYR A 66 0.62 3.88 -4.53
CA TYR A 66 1.42 4.17 -3.35
C TYR A 66 1.76 2.84 -2.69
N LEU A 67 3.04 2.61 -2.43
CA LEU A 67 3.53 1.37 -1.86
C LEU A 67 4.37 1.68 -0.63
N SER A 68 4.10 1.03 0.48
CA SER A 68 4.86 1.20 1.72
C SER A 68 4.90 -0.09 2.52
N THR A 69 5.85 -0.18 3.43
CA THR A 69 5.76 -1.17 4.50
C THR A 69 4.74 -0.71 5.52
N VAL A 70 4.05 -1.66 6.11
CA VAL A 70 3.05 -1.46 7.14
C VAL A 70 3.32 -2.42 8.29
N CYS A 71 3.08 -1.97 9.52
CA CYS A 71 3.20 -2.86 10.66
C CYS A 71 1.83 -3.41 11.10
N GLY A 72 1.86 -4.67 11.52
CA GLY A 72 0.74 -5.34 12.15
C GLY A 72 1.22 -6.15 13.35
N ARG A 73 0.32 -6.81 14.07
CA ARG A 73 0.69 -7.60 15.26
C ARG A 73 1.60 -8.79 14.95
N GLY A 74 1.61 -9.28 13.73
CA GLY A 74 2.46 -10.39 13.27
C GLY A 74 3.80 -9.97 12.67
N GLY A 75 4.11 -8.67 12.61
CA GLY A 75 5.33 -8.15 11.98
C GLY A 75 5.04 -7.15 10.87
N LEU A 76 6.03 -6.96 10.01
CA LEU A 76 5.88 -6.08 8.85
C LEU A 76 5.07 -6.76 7.75
N GLY A 77 4.38 -5.95 6.97
CA GLY A 77 3.71 -6.31 5.73
C GLY A 77 3.91 -5.24 4.67
N VAL A 78 3.21 -5.39 3.55
CA VAL A 78 3.20 -4.43 2.45
C VAL A 78 1.80 -3.87 2.29
N GLU A 79 1.71 -2.54 2.22
CA GLU A 79 0.50 -1.83 1.83
C GLU A 79 0.62 -1.35 0.39
N LEU A 80 -0.42 -1.61 -0.38
CA LEU A 80 -0.60 -1.17 -1.75
C LEU A 80 -1.88 -0.34 -1.80
N CYS A 81 -1.76 0.95 -2.10
CA CYS A 81 -2.91 1.85 -2.24
C CYS A 81 -2.95 2.41 -3.65
N THR A 82 -4.05 2.22 -4.36
CA THR A 82 -4.26 2.83 -5.68
C THR A 82 -5.25 3.98 -5.60
N LEU A 83 -4.98 5.02 -6.37
CA LEU A 83 -5.85 6.17 -6.57
C LEU A 83 -6.01 6.41 -8.06
N ASP A 84 -7.23 6.44 -8.54
CA ASP A 84 -7.57 6.77 -9.93
C ASP A 84 -8.69 7.83 -10.00
N ALA A 85 -8.91 8.36 -11.19
CA ALA A 85 -9.96 9.32 -11.51
C ALA A 85 -10.96 8.75 -12.54
N GLY A 86 -11.18 7.45 -12.51
CA GLY A 86 -12.13 6.76 -13.36
C GLY A 86 -13.59 7.03 -12.99
N PRO A 87 -14.53 6.34 -13.63
CA PRO A 87 -15.97 6.52 -13.36
C PRO A 87 -16.42 5.91 -12.01
N GLY A 88 -15.48 5.39 -11.23
CA GLY A 88 -15.76 4.63 -10.04
C GLY A 88 -16.18 3.18 -10.32
N LEU A 89 -16.42 2.45 -9.26
CA LEU A 89 -16.80 1.04 -9.31
C LEU A 89 -17.82 0.69 -8.22
N SER A 90 -18.67 -0.29 -8.50
CA SER A 90 -19.56 -0.87 -7.50
C SER A 90 -18.87 -2.04 -6.80
N LEU A 91 -18.36 -1.81 -5.60
CA LEU A 91 -17.66 -2.82 -4.82
C LEU A 91 -18.51 -4.07 -4.57
N ALA A 92 -19.80 -3.89 -4.29
CA ALA A 92 -20.72 -4.99 -4.07
C ALA A 92 -20.86 -5.92 -5.29
N GLN A 93 -20.67 -5.38 -6.49
CA GLN A 93 -20.73 -6.14 -7.74
C GLN A 93 -19.37 -6.72 -8.14
N CYS A 94 -18.28 -6.04 -7.80
CA CYS A 94 -16.93 -6.39 -8.26
C CYS A 94 -16.18 -7.37 -7.35
N LEU A 95 -16.65 -7.57 -6.10
CA LEU A 95 -16.02 -8.48 -5.14
C LEU A 95 -16.33 -9.97 -5.35
N PRO A 96 -17.49 -10.41 -5.89
CA PRO A 96 -17.71 -11.82 -6.21
C PRO A 96 -16.71 -12.33 -7.25
N ASP A 97 -16.25 -13.58 -7.08
CA ASP A 97 -15.39 -14.24 -8.05
C ASP A 97 -16.07 -14.37 -9.41
N GLY A 98 -15.33 -14.07 -10.47
CA GLY A 98 -15.83 -14.19 -11.84
C GLY A 98 -16.41 -12.93 -12.46
N TYR A 99 -16.61 -11.85 -11.69
CA TYR A 99 -17.12 -10.60 -12.24
C TYR A 99 -16.00 -9.79 -12.95
N SER A 100 -16.18 -9.50 -14.21
CA SER A 100 -15.33 -8.58 -14.97
C SER A 100 -16.13 -7.90 -16.08
N THR A 101 -16.07 -6.58 -16.14
CA THR A 101 -16.65 -5.77 -17.21
C THR A 101 -15.72 -5.58 -18.40
N GLY A 102 -14.47 -6.00 -18.30
CA GLY A 102 -13.39 -5.74 -19.27
C GLY A 102 -12.97 -6.92 -20.14
N GLY A 103 -13.80 -7.97 -20.29
CA GLY A 103 -13.50 -9.09 -21.19
C GLY A 103 -12.40 -10.05 -20.74
N THR A 104 -11.83 -9.87 -19.55
CA THR A 104 -10.92 -10.82 -18.89
C THR A 104 -11.68 -11.54 -17.80
N GLN A 105 -11.53 -12.87 -17.73
CA GLN A 105 -12.19 -13.71 -16.72
C GLN A 105 -11.96 -13.14 -15.33
N GLY A 106 -12.95 -12.51 -14.74
CA GLY A 106 -13.18 -11.93 -13.43
C GLY A 106 -12.21 -12.22 -12.27
N LEU A 107 -10.93 -12.17 -12.55
CA LEU A 107 -9.89 -12.48 -11.58
C LEU A 107 -9.45 -11.27 -10.73
N GLY A 108 -9.84 -10.05 -11.13
CA GLY A 108 -9.32 -8.81 -10.56
C GLY A 108 -9.52 -8.65 -9.05
N LEU A 109 -10.62 -8.01 -8.64
CA LEU A 109 -10.86 -7.71 -7.20
C LEU A 109 -11.08 -8.97 -6.36
N GLY A 110 -11.66 -10.03 -6.94
CA GLY A 110 -11.77 -11.33 -6.28
C GLY A 110 -10.41 -11.97 -5.99
N ALA A 111 -9.46 -11.87 -6.93
CA ALA A 111 -8.08 -12.33 -6.71
C ALA A 111 -7.40 -11.51 -5.62
N ILE A 112 -7.51 -10.17 -5.66
CA ILE A 112 -6.96 -9.29 -4.62
C ILE A 112 -7.51 -9.69 -3.25
N ARG A 113 -8.83 -9.88 -3.11
CA ARG A 113 -9.47 -10.27 -1.86
C ARG A 113 -8.95 -11.58 -1.30
N ARG A 114 -8.68 -12.59 -2.14
CA ARG A 114 -8.15 -13.88 -1.68
C ARG A 114 -6.71 -13.81 -1.18
N HIS A 115 -5.93 -12.87 -1.72
CA HIS A 115 -4.50 -12.77 -1.43
C HIS A 115 -4.13 -11.65 -0.46
N ALA A 116 -4.99 -10.64 -0.29
CA ALA A 116 -4.80 -9.59 0.70
C ALA A 116 -5.25 -10.06 2.09
N SER A 117 -4.52 -9.66 3.12
CA SER A 117 -4.92 -9.83 4.52
C SER A 117 -5.99 -8.80 4.91
N VAL A 118 -5.89 -7.59 4.34
CA VAL A 118 -6.87 -6.52 4.45
C VAL A 118 -7.14 -5.99 3.06
N LEU A 119 -8.40 -5.78 2.72
CA LEU A 119 -8.84 -5.10 1.51
C LEU A 119 -9.93 -4.11 1.88
N ASP A 120 -9.68 -2.85 1.60
CA ASP A 120 -10.65 -1.78 1.76
C ASP A 120 -10.71 -0.94 0.49
N ALA A 121 -11.86 -0.34 0.22
CA ALA A 121 -12.01 0.47 -0.97
C ALA A 121 -13.10 1.52 -0.78
N TRP A 122 -12.84 2.68 -1.36
CA TRP A 122 -13.80 3.75 -1.51
C TRP A 122 -13.92 4.14 -2.98
N SER A 123 -15.12 4.44 -3.43
CA SER A 123 -15.35 4.84 -4.83
C SER A 123 -16.58 5.70 -4.98
N ASP A 124 -16.49 6.70 -5.86
CA ASP A 124 -17.61 7.52 -6.33
C ASP A 124 -17.47 7.80 -7.84
N ALA A 125 -18.29 8.70 -8.37
CA ALA A 125 -18.27 9.09 -9.78
C ALA A 125 -16.98 9.84 -10.21
N LYS A 126 -16.07 10.17 -9.28
CA LYS A 126 -14.83 10.90 -9.54
C LYS A 126 -13.59 10.01 -9.49
N GLY A 127 -13.75 8.75 -9.06
CA GLY A 127 -12.64 7.80 -9.01
C GLY A 127 -12.80 6.74 -7.94
N ALA A 128 -11.71 6.02 -7.71
CA ALA A 128 -11.61 4.99 -6.69
C ALA A 128 -10.28 5.07 -5.93
N VAL A 129 -10.36 4.70 -4.65
CA VAL A 129 -9.21 4.39 -3.81
C VAL A 129 -9.35 2.95 -3.35
N ILE A 130 -8.34 2.13 -3.60
CA ILE A 130 -8.32 0.73 -3.16
C ILE A 130 -7.05 0.51 -2.35
N VAL A 131 -7.21 0.01 -1.13
CA VAL A 131 -6.11 -0.33 -0.22
C VAL A 131 -6.07 -1.83 0.00
N ALA A 132 -4.92 -2.43 -0.20
CA ALA A 132 -4.66 -3.83 0.10
C ALA A 132 -3.43 -3.94 1.01
N ARG A 133 -3.53 -4.70 2.11
CA ARG A 133 -2.40 -5.03 2.99
C ARG A 133 -2.15 -6.52 2.93
N ILE A 134 -0.90 -6.89 2.80
CA ILE A 134 -0.45 -8.27 2.77
C ILE A 134 0.57 -8.46 3.89
N TYR A 135 0.25 -9.35 4.82
CA TYR A 135 1.14 -9.78 5.90
C TYR A 135 1.54 -11.24 5.69
N ALA A 136 2.54 -11.70 6.43
CA ALA A 136 2.93 -13.10 6.40
C ALA A 136 1.73 -14.02 6.69
N SER A 137 1.55 -15.07 5.90
CA SER A 137 0.41 -16.01 6.00
C SER A 137 0.35 -16.72 7.34
N ARG A 138 1.50 -16.86 8.02
CA ARG A 138 1.62 -17.48 9.35
C ARG A 138 1.41 -16.48 10.49
N ALA A 139 1.24 -15.20 10.19
CA ALA A 139 0.98 -14.20 11.20
C ALA A 139 -0.45 -14.34 11.75
N PRO A 140 -0.66 -14.11 13.05
CA PRO A 140 -2.02 -14.09 13.59
C PRO A 140 -2.84 -12.97 12.93
N VAL A 141 -4.07 -13.31 12.54
CA VAL A 141 -4.98 -12.42 11.80
C VAL A 141 -5.51 -11.26 12.66
N ASP A 142 -5.28 -11.29 13.96
CA ASP A 142 -5.73 -10.25 14.91
C ASP A 142 -4.80 -9.03 14.85
N ILE A 143 -4.98 -8.24 13.83
CA ILE A 143 -3.96 -7.34 13.34
C ILE A 143 -4.18 -5.92 13.70
N ASP A 144 -5.22 -5.31 14.00
CA ASP A 144 -5.18 -3.92 13.57
C ASP A 144 -5.15 -2.87 14.66
N VAL A 145 -4.01 -2.17 14.63
CA VAL A 145 -4.01 -0.72 14.85
C VAL A 145 -4.52 -0.08 13.55
N PRO A 146 -5.74 0.48 13.53
CA PRO A 146 -6.25 1.14 12.33
C PRO A 146 -5.51 2.47 12.14
N TYR A 147 -4.61 2.50 11.16
CA TYR A 147 -3.91 3.71 10.77
C TYR A 147 -3.69 3.74 9.25
N GLY A 148 -3.51 4.92 8.73
CA GLY A 148 -3.03 5.17 7.37
C GLY A 148 -2.01 6.29 7.41
N ALA A 149 -0.89 6.11 6.74
CA ALA A 149 0.17 7.11 6.70
C ALA A 149 0.89 7.10 5.37
N LEU A 150 1.24 8.28 4.89
CA LEU A 150 2.08 8.48 3.72
C LEU A 150 3.28 9.33 4.12
N ARG A 151 4.47 8.95 3.63
CA ARG A 151 5.70 9.71 3.76
C ARG A 151 6.32 9.86 2.39
N ILE A 152 6.11 11.02 1.76
CA ILE A 152 6.50 11.27 0.37
C ILE A 152 7.47 12.45 0.34
N PRO A 153 8.65 12.31 -0.30
CA PRO A 153 9.58 13.41 -0.45
C PRO A 153 8.98 14.57 -1.27
N MET A 154 9.47 15.76 -1.06
CA MET A 154 9.20 16.88 -1.95
C MET A 154 9.65 16.55 -3.37
N ARG A 155 9.02 17.19 -4.35
CA ARG A 155 9.36 17.00 -5.76
C ARG A 155 10.86 17.28 -5.99
N HIS A 156 11.55 16.35 -6.63
CA HIS A 156 13.00 16.34 -6.89
C HIS A 156 13.89 16.02 -5.69
N GLU A 157 13.32 15.69 -4.52
CA GLU A 157 14.07 15.21 -3.37
C GLU A 157 14.05 13.68 -3.28
N LEU A 158 15.16 13.13 -2.78
CA LEU A 158 15.28 11.68 -2.52
C LEU A 158 14.92 11.32 -1.08
N ALA A 159 14.89 12.30 -0.18
CA ALA A 159 14.59 12.14 1.23
C ALA A 159 13.44 13.06 1.65
N CYS A 160 12.60 12.57 2.55
CA CYS A 160 11.52 13.32 3.16
C CYS A 160 11.99 13.88 4.50
N GLY A 161 11.91 15.20 4.67
CA GLY A 161 12.23 15.89 5.92
C GLY A 161 11.28 15.53 7.05
N ASP A 162 10.07 15.05 6.74
CA ASP A 162 9.11 14.65 7.75
C ASP A 162 9.32 13.20 8.17
N GLY A 163 8.95 12.89 9.41
CA GLY A 163 8.96 11.57 9.98
C GLY A 163 7.69 11.27 10.76
N TRP A 164 7.37 10.01 10.94
CA TRP A 164 6.31 9.60 11.85
C TRP A 164 6.68 8.28 12.52
N HIS A 165 6.17 8.11 13.73
CA HIS A 165 6.41 6.94 14.52
C HIS A 165 5.11 6.51 15.20
N LEU A 166 4.86 5.22 15.26
CA LEU A 166 3.70 4.61 15.90
C LEU A 166 4.15 3.62 16.96
N ARG A 167 3.62 3.77 18.16
CA ARG A 167 3.83 2.86 19.28
C ARG A 167 2.49 2.40 19.82
N ALA A 168 2.31 1.09 19.95
CA ALA A 168 1.14 0.52 20.62
C ALA A 168 1.56 -0.39 21.76
N HIS A 169 1.05 -0.12 22.95
CA HIS A 169 1.32 -0.90 24.17
C HIS A 169 0.12 -0.84 25.11
N GLY A 170 -0.27 -1.98 25.67
CA GLY A 170 -1.31 -2.07 26.70
C GLY A 170 -2.66 -1.47 26.29
N GLY A 171 -3.06 -1.60 25.01
CA GLY A 171 -4.30 -1.02 24.47
C GLY A 171 -4.23 0.49 24.19
N ARG A 172 -3.06 1.11 24.38
CA ARG A 172 -2.82 2.53 24.07
C ARG A 172 -2.03 2.64 22.78
N ILE A 173 -2.33 3.66 21.98
CA ILE A 173 -1.62 4.01 20.76
C ILE A 173 -1.04 5.41 20.95
N ALA A 174 0.26 5.55 20.70
CA ALA A 174 0.93 6.84 20.60
C ALA A 174 1.43 7.03 19.16
N VAL A 175 1.23 8.20 18.62
CA VAL A 175 1.73 8.59 17.31
C VAL A 175 2.57 9.85 17.49
N SER A 176 3.79 9.84 16.96
CA SER A 176 4.65 11.01 16.87
C SER A 176 4.73 11.43 15.40
N LEU A 177 4.57 12.72 15.14
CA LEU A 177 4.83 13.36 13.86
C LEU A 177 5.98 14.33 14.06
N ILE A 178 6.95 14.25 13.17
CA ILE A 178 8.19 15.03 13.25
C ILE A 178 8.33 15.79 11.93
N ASP A 179 8.42 17.10 11.99
CA ASP A 179 8.70 17.98 10.87
C ASP A 179 10.15 18.46 10.99
N GLY A 180 11.01 17.97 10.11
CA GLY A 180 12.42 18.35 10.06
C GLY A 180 12.58 19.69 9.36
N LEU A 181 13.27 20.63 9.99
CA LEU A 181 13.49 21.97 9.44
C LEU A 181 14.23 21.92 8.10
N GLY A 182 13.62 22.44 7.05
CA GLY A 182 14.17 22.46 5.69
C GLY A 182 13.69 21.29 4.82
N HIS A 183 14.55 20.80 3.93
CA HIS A 183 14.23 19.72 3.01
C HIS A 183 15.45 18.86 2.69
N GLY A 184 15.24 17.70 2.05
CA GLY A 184 16.29 16.78 1.65
C GLY A 184 16.93 16.01 2.81
N LEU A 185 18.15 15.54 2.61
CA LEU A 185 18.85 14.68 3.58
C LEU A 185 19.03 15.30 4.97
N PRO A 186 19.47 16.57 5.13
CA PRO A 186 19.65 17.14 6.47
C PRO A 186 18.37 17.20 7.29
N ALA A 187 17.24 17.52 6.65
CA ALA A 187 15.95 17.51 7.32
C ALA A 187 15.49 16.08 7.66
N ALA A 188 15.75 15.12 6.78
CA ALA A 188 15.47 13.71 7.03
C ALA A 188 16.28 13.14 8.22
N ASP A 189 17.56 13.50 8.32
CA ASP A 189 18.42 13.11 9.43
C ASP A 189 17.92 13.70 10.76
N ALA A 190 17.50 14.97 10.74
CA ALA A 190 16.91 15.61 11.91
C ALA A 190 15.60 14.94 12.34
N ALA A 191 14.73 14.58 11.39
CA ALA A 191 13.49 13.87 11.67
C ALA A 191 13.68 12.44 12.18
N GLN A 192 14.82 11.80 11.88
CA GLN A 192 15.15 10.48 12.42
C GLN A 192 15.74 10.53 13.83
N ALA A 193 16.31 11.66 14.22
CA ALA A 193 16.92 11.85 15.55
C ALA A 193 15.89 12.19 16.64
N GLY A 194 14.69 12.65 16.27
CA GLY A 194 13.59 13.00 17.19
C GLY A 194 12.66 11.86 17.43
#